data_c7fd244c6c8dec0d2546741e5394d4b4
#
_entry.id   c7fd244c6c8dec0d2546741e5394d4b4
#
_cell.length_a   1.000
_cell.length_b   1.000
_cell.length_c   1.000
_cell.angle_alpha   90.00
_cell.angle_beta   90.00
_cell.angle_gamma   90.00
#
_symmetry.space_group_name_H-M   'P 1'
#
loop_
_entity.id
_entity.type
_entity.pdbx_description
1 polymer ?
#
loop_
_entity_poly.entity_id
_entity_poly.type
_entity_poly.pdbx_seq_one_letter_code
_entity_poly.pdbx_strand_id
1 'polypeptide(L)'
;MNVGQVLEAHLGIAARALGFKVATPVFDGISEETIWNYMSEAKKVDGFTWIGDGKDGTVGGKSTLYDGLTGEPFHNPVVVGQTYMLKLNHLVADKIHARAVGPYSLVTQQPLGGKAQYGGQRFGEMEVWALEAYGAAYTLQELLTVKSDDVQGLSLIHI
;
A
#
# COMPACT_ATOMS: atom_id res chain seq x y z
N MET A 1 2.41 1.96 16.82
CA MET A 1 2.65 1.17 15.59
C MET A 1 3.88 1.66 14.82
N ASN A 2 3.98 2.95 14.56
CA ASN A 2 5.11 3.49 13.78
C ASN A 2 6.45 3.53 14.55
N VAL A 3 6.43 3.59 15.87
CA VAL A 3 7.66 3.53 16.69
C VAL A 3 8.38 2.19 16.51
N GLY A 4 7.62 1.08 16.48
CA GLY A 4 8.18 -0.25 16.22
C GLY A 4 8.86 -0.35 14.85
N GLN A 5 8.32 0.29 13.82
CA GLN A 5 8.94 0.31 12.48
C GLN A 5 10.26 1.10 12.46
N VAL A 6 10.37 2.17 13.22
CA VAL A 6 11.63 2.92 13.36
C VAL A 6 12.69 2.07 14.07
N LEU A 7 12.32 1.42 15.17
CA LEU A 7 13.22 0.51 15.89
C LEU A 7 13.63 -0.70 15.04
N GLU A 8 12.71 -1.25 14.23
CA GLU A 8 13.01 -2.29 13.26
C GLU A 8 14.05 -1.84 12.23
N ALA A 9 13.92 -0.63 11.69
CA ALA A 9 14.87 -0.09 10.73
C ALA A 9 16.28 0.02 11.32
N HIS A 10 16.40 0.49 12.56
CA HIS A 10 17.68 0.57 13.27
C HIS A 10 18.29 -0.81 13.53
N LEU A 11 17.48 -1.73 14.07
CA LEU A 11 17.95 -3.09 14.32
C LEU A 11 18.31 -3.83 13.02
N GLY A 12 17.55 -3.58 11.95
CA GLY A 12 17.79 -4.17 10.64
C GLY A 12 19.13 -3.77 10.03
N ILE A 13 19.53 -2.51 10.13
CA ILE A 13 20.86 -2.08 9.64
C ILE A 13 22.00 -2.65 10.50
N ALA A 14 21.81 -2.69 11.82
CA ALA A 14 22.77 -3.30 12.73
C ALA A 14 22.94 -4.82 12.45
N ALA A 15 21.84 -5.54 12.26
CA ALA A 15 21.86 -6.96 11.93
C ALA A 15 22.55 -7.23 10.58
N ARG A 16 22.34 -6.36 9.58
CA ARG A 16 23.05 -6.45 8.30
C ARG A 16 24.56 -6.26 8.45
N ALA A 17 24.97 -5.26 9.24
CA ALA A 17 26.39 -4.99 9.47
C ALA A 17 27.08 -6.15 10.18
N LEU A 18 26.42 -6.72 11.18
CA LEU A 18 26.95 -7.83 11.99
C LEU A 18 26.70 -9.23 11.36
N GLY A 19 25.95 -9.33 10.27
CA GLY A 19 25.77 -10.56 9.50
C GLY A 19 24.79 -11.57 10.11
N PHE A 20 23.87 -11.17 10.99
CA PHE A 20 22.84 -12.05 11.55
C PHE A 20 21.42 -11.65 11.17
N LYS A 21 20.47 -12.55 11.42
CA LYS A 21 19.02 -12.30 11.26
C LYS A 21 18.36 -12.25 12.62
N VAL A 22 17.42 -11.34 12.79
CA VAL A 22 16.66 -11.14 14.04
C VAL A 22 15.24 -11.66 13.86
N ALA A 23 14.79 -12.48 14.82
CA ALA A 23 13.39 -12.86 14.97
C ALA A 23 12.99 -12.62 16.41
N THR A 24 11.98 -11.78 16.63
CA THR A 24 11.47 -11.45 17.97
C THR A 24 10.04 -11.96 18.14
N PRO A 25 9.67 -12.54 19.30
CA PRO A 25 8.28 -12.85 19.61
C PRO A 25 7.41 -11.59 19.65
N VAL A 26 6.12 -11.78 19.38
CA VAL A 26 5.16 -10.64 19.27
C VAL A 26 5.02 -9.86 20.58
N PHE A 27 5.08 -10.53 21.73
CA PHE A 27 4.86 -9.95 23.06
C PHE A 27 6.12 -9.89 23.94
N ASP A 28 7.24 -10.35 23.44
CA ASP A 28 8.54 -10.33 24.12
C ASP A 28 9.58 -9.75 23.15
N GLY A 29 9.46 -8.46 22.92
CA GLY A 29 10.32 -7.72 22.00
C GLY A 29 11.70 -7.43 22.58
N ILE A 30 12.63 -7.05 21.72
CA ILE A 30 13.95 -6.60 22.11
C ILE A 30 13.87 -5.25 22.84
N SER A 31 14.71 -5.05 23.86
CA SER A 31 14.80 -3.77 24.55
C SER A 31 15.52 -2.71 23.70
N GLU A 32 15.14 -1.45 23.88
CA GLU A 32 15.78 -0.32 23.19
C GLU A 32 17.29 -0.24 23.46
N GLU A 33 17.69 -0.48 24.72
CA GLU A 33 19.09 -0.48 25.11
C GLU A 33 19.93 -1.51 24.34
N THR A 34 19.37 -2.70 24.11
CA THR A 34 20.02 -3.74 23.33
C THR A 34 20.18 -3.33 21.86
N ILE A 35 19.19 -2.64 21.29
CA ILE A 35 19.27 -2.12 19.90
C ILE A 35 20.43 -1.13 19.79
N TRP A 36 20.57 -0.20 20.74
CA TRP A 36 21.67 0.78 20.73
C TRP A 36 23.05 0.12 20.90
N ASN A 37 23.14 -0.93 21.68
CA ASN A 37 24.38 -1.70 21.81
C ASN A 37 24.78 -2.35 20.49
N TYR A 38 23.83 -2.99 19.78
CA TYR A 38 24.09 -3.53 18.43
C TYR A 38 24.45 -2.44 17.41
N MET A 39 23.83 -1.26 17.48
CA MET A 39 24.20 -0.14 16.62
C MET A 39 25.65 0.33 16.87
N SER A 40 26.06 0.40 18.12
CA SER A 40 27.43 0.76 18.50
C SER A 40 28.46 -0.29 18.05
N GLU A 41 28.10 -1.58 18.04
CA GLU A 41 28.92 -2.65 17.49
C GLU A 41 28.98 -2.60 15.96
N ALA A 42 27.85 -2.36 15.31
CA ALA A 42 27.75 -2.24 13.87
C ALA A 42 28.63 -1.12 13.29
N LYS A 43 28.73 0.01 14.01
CA LYS A 43 29.59 1.15 13.62
C LYS A 43 31.08 0.80 13.54
N LYS A 44 31.53 -0.24 14.25
CA LYS A 44 32.93 -0.69 14.25
C LYS A 44 33.28 -1.57 13.03
N VAL A 45 32.26 -2.00 12.29
CA VAL A 45 32.44 -2.84 11.10
C VAL A 45 32.82 -1.98 9.89
N ASP A 46 33.81 -2.42 9.13
CA ASP A 46 34.24 -1.73 7.92
C ASP A 46 33.09 -1.59 6.92
N GLY A 47 32.92 -0.38 6.39
CA GLY A 47 31.81 -0.04 5.48
C GLY A 47 30.52 0.41 6.17
N PHE A 48 30.41 0.33 7.49
CA PHE A 48 29.26 0.77 8.28
C PHE A 48 29.55 1.90 9.27
N THR A 49 30.73 2.51 9.19
CA THR A 49 31.19 3.62 10.06
C THR A 49 30.29 4.87 9.99
N TRP A 50 29.49 4.98 8.95
CA TRP A 50 28.54 6.08 8.72
C TRP A 50 27.27 6.00 9.59
N ILE A 51 27.04 4.89 10.30
CA ILE A 51 25.88 4.68 11.15
C ILE A 51 26.00 5.56 12.40
N GLY A 52 24.99 6.39 12.67
CA GLY A 52 24.90 7.15 13.92
C GLY A 52 24.49 6.24 15.08
N ASP A 53 25.28 6.20 16.17
CA ASP A 53 25.02 5.37 17.36
C ASP A 53 24.40 6.16 18.53
N GLY A 54 24.16 7.46 18.34
CA GLY A 54 23.58 8.33 19.34
C GLY A 54 24.52 8.75 20.47
N LYS A 55 25.75 8.22 20.53
CA LYS A 55 26.73 8.52 21.58
C LYS A 55 27.60 9.74 21.28
N ASP A 56 27.81 10.01 19.99
CA ASP A 56 28.68 11.12 19.55
C ASP A 56 27.90 12.44 19.30
N GLY A 57 26.78 12.65 19.99
CA GLY A 57 25.91 13.80 19.75
C GLY A 57 25.11 13.74 18.46
N THR A 58 25.27 12.68 17.67
CA THR A 58 24.40 12.37 16.55
C THR A 58 23.08 11.83 17.08
N VAL A 59 21.97 12.36 16.62
CA VAL A 59 20.65 11.81 16.99
C VAL A 59 20.58 10.38 16.45
N GLY A 60 20.48 9.41 17.34
CA GLY A 60 20.68 7.99 17.08
C GLY A 60 20.10 7.46 15.78
N GLY A 61 20.88 6.69 15.07
CA GLY A 61 20.49 6.03 13.84
C GLY A 61 20.37 6.93 12.60
N LYS A 62 20.67 8.22 12.71
CA LYS A 62 20.63 9.15 11.58
C LYS A 62 22.00 9.28 10.92
N SER A 63 21.99 9.38 9.61
CA SER A 63 23.17 9.51 8.76
C SER A 63 23.05 10.69 7.83
N THR A 64 24.17 11.32 7.49
CA THR A 64 24.21 12.36 6.47
C THR A 64 24.09 11.71 5.09
N LEU A 65 23.06 12.06 4.36
CA LEU A 65 22.85 11.64 2.99
C LEU A 65 23.11 12.78 2.02
N TYR A 66 23.45 12.41 0.80
CA TYR A 66 23.70 13.33 -0.31
C TYR A 66 22.68 13.15 -1.41
N ASP A 67 22.27 14.23 -2.03
CA ASP A 67 21.43 14.17 -3.23
C ASP A 67 22.23 13.57 -4.39
N GLY A 68 21.70 12.53 -4.99
CA GLY A 68 22.34 11.83 -6.10
C GLY A 68 22.42 12.66 -7.41
N LEU A 69 21.63 13.74 -7.52
CA LEU A 69 21.62 14.61 -8.69
C LEU A 69 22.59 15.78 -8.54
N THR A 70 22.56 16.46 -7.40
CA THR A 70 23.37 17.68 -7.14
C THR A 70 24.67 17.39 -6.42
N GLY A 71 24.76 16.27 -5.69
CA GLY A 71 25.89 15.92 -4.83
C GLY A 71 25.94 16.71 -3.52
N GLU A 72 24.93 17.54 -3.24
CA GLU A 72 24.86 18.32 -1.99
C GLU A 72 24.30 17.47 -0.84
N PRO A 73 24.75 17.70 0.41
CA PRO A 73 24.19 17.01 1.56
C PRO A 73 22.78 17.51 1.87
N PHE A 74 21.89 16.61 2.33
CA PHE A 74 20.60 17.03 2.86
C PHE A 74 20.74 17.91 4.10
N HIS A 75 19.84 18.86 4.26
CA HIS A 75 19.87 19.82 5.39
C HIS A 75 19.83 19.14 6.77
N ASN A 76 19.10 18.02 6.87
CA ASN A 76 18.97 17.28 8.11
C ASN A 76 19.45 15.83 7.92
N PRO A 77 20.11 15.24 8.94
CA PRO A 77 20.44 13.82 8.92
C PRO A 77 19.18 12.95 8.88
N VAL A 78 19.23 11.86 8.13
CA VAL A 78 18.10 10.97 7.82
C VAL A 78 18.35 9.60 8.43
N VAL A 79 17.29 8.94 8.92
CA VAL A 79 17.35 7.55 9.37
C VAL A 79 17.49 6.63 8.16
N VAL A 80 18.51 5.80 8.17
CA VAL A 80 18.75 4.76 7.16
C VAL A 80 18.73 3.40 7.83
N GLY A 81 17.94 2.48 7.31
CA GLY A 81 17.81 1.17 7.91
C GLY A 81 17.24 0.15 6.94
N GLN A 82 17.06 -1.06 7.40
CA GLN A 82 16.44 -2.15 6.66
C GLN A 82 15.18 -2.61 7.36
N THR A 83 14.11 -2.74 6.58
CA THR A 83 12.83 -3.25 7.05
C THR A 83 12.46 -4.51 6.27
N TYR A 84 11.68 -5.39 6.90
CA TYR A 84 11.17 -6.59 6.26
C TYR A 84 9.92 -6.23 5.44
N MET A 85 9.96 -6.48 4.16
CA MET A 85 8.85 -6.16 3.24
C MET A 85 8.30 -7.42 2.59
N LEU A 86 6.98 -7.51 2.55
CA LEU A 86 6.24 -8.60 1.93
C LEU A 86 5.47 -8.08 0.71
N LYS A 87 5.51 -8.85 -0.37
CA LYS A 87 4.58 -8.67 -1.49
C LYS A 87 3.29 -9.41 -1.17
N LEU A 88 2.17 -8.69 -1.10
CA LEU A 88 0.86 -9.28 -0.85
C LEU A 88 0.24 -9.84 -2.14
N ASN A 89 -0.64 -10.83 -1.99
CA ASN A 89 -1.36 -11.45 -3.11
C ASN A 89 -2.45 -10.55 -3.71
N HIS A 90 -2.64 -9.36 -3.18
CA HIS A 90 -3.58 -8.37 -3.70
C HIS A 90 -3.04 -7.70 -4.96
N LEU A 91 -2.86 -8.47 -6.01
CA LEU A 91 -2.34 -7.99 -7.29
C LEU A 91 -3.44 -7.32 -8.12
N VAL A 92 -3.09 -6.25 -8.81
CA VAL A 92 -4.03 -5.51 -9.66
C VAL A 92 -4.58 -6.37 -10.80
N ALA A 93 -3.80 -7.29 -11.34
CA ALA A 93 -4.23 -8.20 -12.40
C ALA A 93 -5.44 -9.07 -12.01
N ASP A 94 -5.51 -9.46 -10.73
CA ASP A 94 -6.63 -10.25 -10.21
C ASP A 94 -7.87 -9.40 -9.89
N LYS A 95 -7.71 -8.10 -9.75
CA LYS A 95 -8.79 -7.17 -9.34
C LYS A 95 -9.32 -6.31 -10.48
N ILE A 96 -8.50 -6.05 -11.49
CA ILE A 96 -8.93 -5.26 -12.65
C ILE A 96 -10.07 -5.96 -13.36
N HIS A 97 -11.17 -5.24 -13.58
CA HIS A 97 -12.35 -5.77 -14.23
C HIS A 97 -13.07 -4.65 -14.97
N ALA A 98 -13.50 -4.94 -16.19
CA ALA A 98 -14.34 -4.06 -17.00
C ALA A 98 -15.38 -4.89 -17.72
N ARG A 99 -16.52 -4.26 -18.03
CA ARG A 99 -17.62 -4.89 -18.76
C ARG A 99 -18.29 -3.85 -19.67
N ALA A 100 -18.52 -4.22 -20.91
CA ALA A 100 -19.44 -3.51 -21.79
C ALA A 100 -20.78 -4.26 -21.85
N VAL A 101 -20.78 -5.48 -22.39
CA VAL A 101 -21.92 -6.37 -22.44
C VAL A 101 -21.49 -7.73 -21.90
N GLY A 102 -22.38 -8.45 -21.23
CA GLY A 102 -22.06 -9.74 -20.66
C GLY A 102 -23.32 -10.49 -20.20
N PRO A 103 -23.18 -11.59 -19.46
CA PRO A 103 -24.32 -12.41 -19.04
C PRO A 103 -25.24 -11.66 -18.06
N TYR A 104 -26.53 -11.94 -18.19
CA TYR A 104 -27.61 -11.42 -17.35
C TYR A 104 -28.27 -12.55 -16.55
N SER A 105 -28.85 -12.20 -15.42
CA SER A 105 -29.67 -13.14 -14.64
C SER A 105 -30.93 -13.50 -15.38
N LEU A 106 -31.31 -14.79 -15.37
CA LEU A 106 -32.54 -15.28 -16.03
C LEU A 106 -33.82 -14.72 -15.39
N VAL A 107 -33.81 -14.50 -14.08
CA VAL A 107 -35.01 -14.08 -13.36
C VAL A 107 -35.16 -12.56 -13.35
N THR A 108 -34.13 -11.85 -12.97
CA THR A 108 -34.17 -10.39 -12.80
C THR A 108 -33.77 -9.61 -14.04
N GLN A 109 -33.19 -10.27 -15.04
CA GLN A 109 -32.63 -9.64 -16.25
C GLN A 109 -31.61 -8.54 -15.96
N GLN A 110 -31.01 -8.58 -14.79
CA GLN A 110 -29.94 -7.67 -14.38
C GLN A 110 -28.57 -8.28 -14.66
N PRO A 111 -27.50 -7.46 -14.83
CA PRO A 111 -26.15 -7.96 -14.95
C PRO A 111 -25.76 -8.81 -13.73
N LEU A 112 -25.07 -9.93 -13.99
CA LEU A 112 -24.51 -10.75 -12.90
C LEU A 112 -23.47 -9.98 -12.11
N GLY A 113 -23.18 -10.40 -10.89
CA GLY A 113 -22.14 -9.84 -10.03
C GLY A 113 -20.83 -10.62 -10.09
N GLY A 114 -19.72 -9.95 -9.79
CA GLY A 114 -18.41 -10.57 -9.63
C GLY A 114 -17.59 -10.69 -10.91
N LYS A 115 -16.26 -10.58 -10.77
CA LYS A 115 -15.30 -10.66 -11.88
C LYS A 115 -15.33 -12.02 -12.59
N ALA A 116 -15.46 -13.11 -11.83
CA ALA A 116 -15.44 -14.47 -12.39
C ALA A 116 -16.59 -14.76 -13.36
N GLN A 117 -17.72 -14.08 -13.17
CA GLN A 117 -18.91 -14.22 -14.04
C GLN A 117 -19.00 -13.11 -15.08
N TYR A 118 -17.93 -12.35 -15.28
CA TYR A 118 -17.93 -11.17 -16.14
C TYR A 118 -19.09 -10.21 -15.80
N GLY A 119 -19.28 -10.00 -14.49
CA GLY A 119 -20.40 -9.23 -13.95
C GLY A 119 -20.20 -7.72 -14.01
N GLY A 120 -21.28 -6.98 -13.76
CA GLY A 120 -21.28 -5.53 -13.66
C GLY A 120 -20.94 -5.02 -12.27
N GLN A 121 -20.69 -3.74 -12.19
CA GLN A 121 -20.50 -3.04 -10.92
C GLN A 121 -21.85 -2.81 -10.23
N ARG A 122 -21.86 -2.90 -8.92
CA ARG A 122 -23.05 -2.57 -8.13
C ARG A 122 -23.17 -1.06 -7.99
N PHE A 123 -24.28 -0.50 -8.44
CA PHE A 123 -24.66 0.87 -8.18
C PHE A 123 -25.62 0.92 -6.99
N GLY A 124 -25.08 1.19 -5.82
CA GLY A 124 -25.82 1.14 -4.59
C GLY A 124 -26.64 2.39 -4.30
N GLU A 125 -27.33 2.38 -3.17
CA GLU A 125 -28.22 3.47 -2.73
C GLU A 125 -27.46 4.80 -2.53
N MET A 126 -26.24 4.74 -1.95
CA MET A 126 -25.43 5.94 -1.73
C MET A 126 -24.93 6.56 -3.04
N GLU A 127 -24.60 5.75 -4.04
CA GLU A 127 -24.20 6.22 -5.37
C GLU A 127 -25.37 6.90 -6.09
N VAL A 128 -26.60 6.42 -5.89
CA VAL A 128 -27.81 7.07 -6.39
C VAL A 128 -27.96 8.46 -5.76
N TRP A 129 -27.80 8.59 -4.46
CA TRP A 129 -27.85 9.87 -3.77
C TRP A 129 -26.83 10.88 -4.28
N ALA A 130 -25.65 10.42 -4.62
CA ALA A 130 -24.62 11.28 -5.19
C ALA A 130 -25.05 11.87 -6.55
N LEU A 131 -25.65 11.08 -7.43
CA LEU A 131 -26.19 11.58 -8.71
C LEU A 131 -27.38 12.49 -8.54
N GLU A 132 -28.24 12.22 -7.56
CA GLU A 132 -29.36 13.12 -7.21
C GLU A 132 -28.85 14.46 -6.73
N ALA A 133 -27.82 14.49 -5.88
CA ALA A 133 -27.21 15.72 -5.39
C ALA A 133 -26.60 16.58 -6.51
N TYR A 134 -26.05 15.95 -7.54
CA TYR A 134 -25.55 16.66 -8.74
C TYR A 134 -26.64 17.04 -9.73
N GLY A 135 -27.88 16.57 -9.55
CA GLY A 135 -28.97 16.81 -10.50
C GLY A 135 -28.79 16.10 -11.85
N ALA A 136 -27.99 15.04 -11.90
CA ALA A 136 -27.67 14.27 -13.12
C ALA A 136 -28.78 13.26 -13.46
N ALA A 137 -29.97 13.73 -13.74
CA ALA A 137 -31.16 12.89 -13.94
C ALA A 137 -31.04 11.94 -15.13
N TYR A 138 -30.53 12.40 -16.26
CA TYR A 138 -30.37 11.56 -17.45
C TYR A 138 -29.35 10.43 -17.24
N THR A 139 -28.24 10.71 -16.57
CA THR A 139 -27.25 9.67 -16.22
C THR A 139 -27.85 8.65 -15.29
N LEU A 140 -28.60 9.08 -14.29
CA LEU A 140 -29.29 8.18 -13.37
C LEU A 140 -30.33 7.31 -14.09
N GLN A 141 -31.11 7.90 -14.99
CA GLN A 141 -32.07 7.17 -15.81
C GLN A 141 -31.39 6.10 -16.66
N GLU A 142 -30.31 6.44 -17.32
CA GLU A 142 -29.52 5.49 -18.13
C GLU A 142 -29.00 4.31 -17.28
N LEU A 143 -28.46 4.57 -16.10
CA LEU A 143 -27.93 3.54 -15.21
C LEU A 143 -29.01 2.60 -14.67
N LEU A 144 -30.21 3.10 -14.43
CA LEU A 144 -31.32 2.32 -13.90
C LEU A 144 -32.11 1.55 -14.96
N THR A 145 -32.10 1.97 -16.22
CA THR A 145 -32.90 1.38 -17.29
C THR A 145 -32.02 0.57 -18.27
N VAL A 146 -31.40 1.24 -19.21
CA VAL A 146 -30.68 0.62 -20.34
C VAL A 146 -29.49 -0.21 -19.88
N LYS A 147 -28.77 0.23 -18.86
CA LYS A 147 -27.62 -0.50 -18.31
C LYS A 147 -27.98 -1.56 -17.27
N SER A 148 -29.24 -1.65 -16.86
CA SER A 148 -29.68 -2.59 -15.83
C SER A 148 -30.55 -3.70 -16.42
N ASP A 149 -31.86 -3.50 -16.51
CA ASP A 149 -32.84 -4.54 -16.80
C ASP A 149 -33.71 -4.31 -18.06
N ASP A 150 -33.47 -3.22 -18.78
CA ASP A 150 -34.20 -2.92 -20.02
C ASP A 150 -33.62 -3.70 -21.20
N VAL A 151 -34.17 -4.90 -21.45
CA VAL A 151 -33.75 -5.79 -22.53
C VAL A 151 -34.03 -5.20 -23.91
N GLN A 152 -35.15 -4.45 -24.08
CA GLN A 152 -35.50 -3.83 -25.36
C GLN A 152 -34.54 -2.67 -25.68
N GLY A 153 -34.23 -1.82 -24.70
CA GLY A 153 -33.26 -0.75 -24.87
C GLY A 153 -31.85 -1.26 -25.18
N LEU A 154 -31.44 -2.36 -24.57
CA LEU A 154 -30.15 -3.01 -24.87
C LEU A 154 -30.08 -3.53 -26.32
N SER A 155 -31.15 -4.09 -26.85
CA SER A 155 -31.20 -4.57 -28.25
C SER A 155 -31.08 -3.43 -29.26
N LEU A 156 -31.61 -2.26 -28.94
CA LEU A 156 -31.55 -1.07 -29.81
C LEU A 156 -30.16 -0.42 -29.85
N ILE A 157 -29.39 -0.51 -28.77
CA ILE A 157 -28.00 -0.01 -28.74
C ILE A 157 -27.07 -0.80 -29.66
N HIS A 158 -27.39 -2.05 -29.94
CA HIS A 158 -26.59 -2.94 -30.80
C HIS A 158 -26.97 -2.93 -32.28
N ILE A 159 -27.97 -2.16 -32.66
CA ILE A 159 -28.35 -1.92 -34.04
C ILE A 159 -27.72 -0.66 -34.57
#